data_4cf883af0e7e1ce484b9d1a8dbf1ae9f
#
_entry.id   4cf883af0e7e1ce484b9d1a8dbf1ae9f
#
_cell.length_a   1.000
_cell.length_b   1.000
_cell.length_c   1.000
_cell.angle_alpha   90.00
_cell.angle_beta   90.00
_cell.angle_gamma   90.00
#
_symmetry.space_group_name_H-M   'P 1'
#
loop_
_entity.id
_entity.type
_entity.pdbx_description
1 polymer ?
#
loop_
_entity_poly.entity_id
_entity_poly.type
_entity_poly.pdbx_seq_one_letter_code
_entity_poly.pdbx_strand_id
1 'polypeptide(L)'
;MLERYSSQNHIYQFLERKTRDTFPRSLLLIGESGCGKHHVCDLIKNKLNLDMQDISENLNFDFLMQLYERPQPYIYIIEASKISVKEQNTILKFIEEPLKNSYIVILAENSNQLLLTILNRCQKLIFNPYSIDELRSLTNNELVLKIAKTPGQVTSLLANNLEDIVALSNKIIDKIGTANLPNVLTISDKLAFKGEKDKFDIECFSRTLNYLLVEKIKTDNNIKYQEMYKLVSDWNRERKAPTVVQNFLFERYLVKMHELMRN
;
A
#
# COMPACT_ATOMS: atom_id res chain seq x y z
N MET A 1 -9.05 -15.69 -7.74
CA MET A 1 -8.38 -15.61 -6.41
C MET A 1 -9.28 -14.98 -5.35
N LEU A 2 -9.91 -13.83 -5.59
CA LEU A 2 -10.88 -13.22 -4.67
C LEU A 2 -12.12 -14.10 -4.40
N GLU A 3 -12.55 -14.95 -5.34
CA GLU A 3 -13.66 -15.93 -5.19
C GLU A 3 -13.52 -16.86 -3.98
N ARG A 4 -12.30 -16.94 -3.44
CA ARG A 4 -12.03 -17.75 -2.24
C ARG A 4 -12.34 -17.03 -0.93
N TYR A 5 -12.58 -15.72 -0.99
CA TYR A 5 -12.72 -14.90 0.20
C TYR A 5 -14.13 -14.34 0.30
N SER A 6 -14.91 -14.89 1.22
CA SER A 6 -16.31 -14.50 1.47
C SER A 6 -16.45 -13.03 1.85
N SER A 7 -15.44 -12.47 2.52
CA SER A 7 -15.39 -11.06 2.87
C SER A 7 -15.44 -10.12 1.66
N GLN A 8 -15.04 -10.58 0.46
CA GLN A 8 -15.03 -9.80 -0.78
C GLN A 8 -16.18 -10.11 -1.75
N ASN A 9 -17.16 -10.92 -1.35
CA ASN A 9 -18.30 -11.31 -2.21
C ASN A 9 -19.04 -10.12 -2.83
N HIS A 10 -19.16 -8.99 -2.13
CA HIS A 10 -19.82 -7.80 -2.64
C HIS A 10 -19.11 -7.21 -3.87
N ILE A 11 -17.77 -7.33 -3.98
CA ILE A 11 -17.00 -6.89 -5.16
C ILE A 11 -17.33 -7.79 -6.35
N TYR A 12 -17.41 -9.11 -6.15
CA TYR A 12 -17.82 -10.05 -7.20
C TYR A 12 -19.21 -9.78 -7.69
N GLN A 13 -20.17 -9.69 -6.76
CA GLN A 13 -21.56 -9.39 -7.10
C GLN A 13 -21.69 -8.07 -7.85
N PHE A 14 -20.90 -7.05 -7.47
CA PHE A 14 -20.85 -5.82 -8.23
C PHE A 14 -20.37 -6.06 -9.66
N LEU A 15 -19.26 -6.75 -9.84
CA LEU A 15 -18.71 -7.05 -11.15
C LEU A 15 -19.69 -7.88 -12.00
N GLU A 16 -20.30 -8.91 -11.44
CA GLU A 16 -21.25 -9.78 -12.15
C GLU A 16 -22.46 -9.01 -12.70
N ARG A 17 -23.03 -8.12 -11.90
CA ARG A 17 -24.23 -7.34 -12.28
C ARG A 17 -23.98 -6.25 -13.31
N LYS A 18 -22.72 -5.88 -13.57
CA LYS A 18 -22.39 -4.82 -14.52
C LYS A 18 -22.12 -5.38 -15.90
N THR A 19 -22.67 -4.71 -16.92
CA THR A 19 -22.34 -4.90 -18.34
C THR A 19 -21.44 -3.75 -18.78
N ARG A 20 -20.92 -3.78 -20.00
CA ARG A 20 -20.12 -2.69 -20.57
C ARG A 20 -20.86 -1.34 -20.54
N ASP A 21 -22.17 -1.34 -20.77
CA ASP A 21 -22.99 -0.13 -20.81
C ASP A 21 -23.33 0.42 -19.41
N THR A 22 -23.42 -0.48 -18.43
CA THR A 22 -23.76 -0.12 -17.04
C THR A 22 -22.54 -0.01 -16.11
N PHE A 23 -21.34 -0.28 -16.64
CA PHE A 23 -20.11 -0.15 -15.85
C PHE A 23 -19.79 1.34 -15.60
N PRO A 24 -19.44 1.74 -14.36
CA PRO A 24 -19.11 3.12 -14.06
C PRO A 24 -17.87 3.57 -14.82
N ARG A 25 -17.91 4.77 -15.38
CA ARG A 25 -16.77 5.35 -16.11
C ARG A 25 -15.60 5.67 -15.21
N SER A 26 -15.88 5.98 -13.95
CA SER A 26 -14.86 6.26 -12.93
C SER A 26 -15.12 5.41 -11.70
N LEU A 27 -14.22 4.47 -11.43
CA LEU A 27 -14.28 3.53 -10.32
C LEU A 27 -13.12 3.79 -9.35
N LEU A 28 -13.40 3.76 -8.06
CA LEU A 28 -12.39 3.90 -7.00
C LEU A 28 -12.36 2.63 -6.16
N LEU A 29 -11.22 1.94 -6.18
CA LEU A 29 -10.94 0.76 -5.35
C LEU A 29 -10.18 1.19 -4.11
N ILE A 30 -10.77 1.00 -2.93
CA ILE A 30 -10.17 1.38 -1.65
C ILE A 30 -9.90 0.13 -0.83
N GLY A 31 -8.66 -0.05 -0.37
CA GLY A 31 -8.27 -1.14 0.52
C GLY A 31 -6.77 -1.19 0.75
N GLU A 32 -6.36 -1.81 1.84
CA GLU A 32 -4.94 -1.93 2.23
C GLU A 32 -4.08 -2.53 1.10
N SER A 33 -2.77 -2.29 1.15
CA SER A 33 -1.81 -2.92 0.25
C SER A 33 -1.94 -4.44 0.29
N GLY A 34 -1.95 -5.09 -0.89
CA GLY A 34 -2.07 -6.54 -1.00
C GLY A 34 -3.50 -7.09 -0.86
N CYS A 35 -4.55 -6.25 -0.76
CA CYS A 35 -5.94 -6.73 -0.66
C CYS A 35 -6.54 -7.23 -1.98
N GLY A 36 -5.85 -7.09 -3.12
CA GLY A 36 -6.30 -7.59 -4.42
C GLY A 36 -6.86 -6.54 -5.38
N LYS A 37 -6.55 -5.25 -5.20
CA LYS A 37 -7.00 -4.17 -6.10
C LYS A 37 -6.62 -4.42 -7.56
N HIS A 38 -5.35 -4.78 -7.82
CA HIS A 38 -4.89 -5.11 -9.18
C HIS A 38 -5.57 -6.33 -9.75
N HIS A 39 -5.85 -7.35 -8.93
CA HIS A 39 -6.62 -8.50 -9.38
C HIS A 39 -8.04 -8.11 -9.83
N VAL A 40 -8.68 -7.18 -9.11
CA VAL A 40 -9.97 -6.63 -9.55
C VAL A 40 -9.83 -5.88 -10.88
N CYS A 41 -8.73 -5.15 -11.10
CA CYS A 41 -8.46 -4.53 -12.40
C CYS A 41 -8.36 -5.57 -13.53
N ASP A 42 -7.68 -6.70 -13.29
CA ASP A 42 -7.60 -7.81 -14.27
C ASP A 42 -8.99 -8.42 -14.56
N LEU A 43 -9.83 -8.57 -13.54
CA LEU A 43 -11.21 -9.03 -13.74
C LEU A 43 -12.03 -8.03 -14.56
N ILE A 44 -11.86 -6.73 -14.32
CA ILE A 44 -12.52 -5.66 -15.10
C ILE A 44 -12.01 -5.69 -16.55
N LYS A 45 -10.70 -5.81 -16.76
CA LYS A 45 -10.08 -5.94 -18.08
C LYS A 45 -10.71 -7.08 -18.88
N ASN A 46 -10.78 -8.26 -18.29
CA ASN A 46 -11.34 -9.46 -18.93
C ASN A 46 -12.84 -9.29 -19.20
N LYS A 47 -13.58 -8.75 -18.24
CA LYS A 47 -15.03 -8.54 -18.37
C LYS A 47 -15.40 -7.54 -19.47
N LEU A 48 -14.69 -6.44 -19.56
CA LEU A 48 -14.92 -5.39 -20.54
C LEU A 48 -14.28 -5.70 -21.89
N ASN A 49 -13.38 -6.69 -21.94
CA ASN A 49 -12.56 -7.04 -23.10
C ASN A 49 -11.85 -5.79 -23.67
N LEU A 50 -11.10 -5.10 -22.81
CA LEU A 50 -10.37 -3.88 -23.12
C LEU A 50 -8.93 -4.00 -22.66
N ASP A 51 -8.03 -3.28 -23.34
CA ASP A 51 -6.66 -3.10 -22.85
C ASP A 51 -6.62 -2.16 -21.62
N MET A 52 -5.57 -2.32 -20.83
CA MET A 52 -5.38 -1.60 -19.57
C MET A 52 -4.00 -0.96 -19.53
N GLN A 53 -3.94 0.29 -19.07
CA GLN A 53 -2.69 1.05 -18.95
C GLN A 53 -2.64 1.78 -17.61
N ASP A 54 -1.53 1.58 -16.86
CA ASP A 54 -1.20 2.44 -15.71
C ASP A 54 -0.64 3.78 -16.23
N ILE A 55 -1.27 4.87 -15.83
CA ILE A 55 -0.89 6.23 -16.24
C ILE A 55 -0.44 7.08 -15.06
N SER A 56 -0.23 6.50 -13.88
CA SER A 56 0.06 7.21 -12.64
C SER A 56 1.30 8.12 -12.71
N GLU A 57 2.30 7.75 -13.52
CA GLU A 57 3.57 8.50 -13.62
C GLU A 57 3.56 9.64 -14.65
N ASN A 58 2.49 9.75 -15.47
CA ASN A 58 2.43 10.67 -16.61
C ASN A 58 1.17 11.56 -16.61
N LEU A 59 0.68 11.97 -15.45
CA LEU A 59 -0.57 12.72 -15.31
C LEU A 59 -0.41 14.23 -15.55
N ASN A 60 0.31 14.63 -16.61
CA ASN A 60 0.31 16.00 -17.05
C ASN A 60 -0.82 16.29 -18.07
N PHE A 61 -1.16 17.57 -18.21
CA PHE A 61 -2.28 18.00 -19.06
C PHE A 61 -2.13 17.57 -20.52
N ASP A 62 -0.92 17.72 -21.08
CA ASP A 62 -0.67 17.40 -22.50
C ASP A 62 -0.83 15.90 -22.77
N PHE A 63 -0.33 15.06 -21.89
CA PHE A 63 -0.52 13.62 -21.99
C PHE A 63 -2.01 13.24 -21.90
N LEU A 64 -2.75 13.80 -20.95
CA LEU A 64 -4.18 13.53 -20.83
C LEU A 64 -4.94 13.99 -22.09
N MET A 65 -4.59 15.12 -22.68
CA MET A 65 -5.19 15.57 -23.95
C MET A 65 -4.91 14.61 -25.11
N GLN A 66 -3.71 14.04 -25.20
CA GLN A 66 -3.39 13.00 -26.19
C GLN A 66 -4.24 11.75 -26.03
N LEU A 67 -4.67 11.41 -24.81
CA LEU A 67 -5.57 10.27 -24.61
C LEU A 67 -6.96 10.50 -25.21
N TYR A 68 -7.44 11.75 -25.31
CA TYR A 68 -8.71 12.07 -25.96
C TYR A 68 -8.68 11.81 -27.48
N GLU A 69 -7.52 11.83 -28.10
CA GLU A 69 -7.32 11.60 -29.53
C GLU A 69 -7.23 10.09 -29.87
N ARG A 70 -7.11 9.23 -28.86
CA ARG A 70 -7.01 7.78 -29.08
C ARG A 70 -8.32 7.20 -29.62
N PRO A 71 -8.28 6.47 -30.75
CA PRO A 71 -9.46 5.89 -31.35
C PRO A 71 -10.01 4.67 -30.58
N GLN A 72 -9.12 3.97 -29.85
CA GLN A 72 -9.46 2.75 -29.13
C GLN A 72 -9.81 3.03 -27.67
N PRO A 73 -10.83 2.36 -27.11
CA PRO A 73 -11.17 2.46 -25.70
C PRO A 73 -10.15 1.72 -24.83
N TYR A 74 -9.88 2.28 -23.63
CA TYR A 74 -8.94 1.72 -22.66
C TYR A 74 -9.49 1.75 -21.23
N ILE A 75 -8.89 0.94 -20.36
CA ILE A 75 -8.99 1.07 -18.92
C ILE A 75 -7.71 1.77 -18.44
N TYR A 76 -7.84 2.97 -17.87
CA TYR A 76 -6.74 3.72 -17.30
C TYR A 76 -6.67 3.51 -15.80
N ILE A 77 -5.52 3.04 -15.30
CA ILE A 77 -5.27 2.87 -13.86
C ILE A 77 -4.49 4.07 -13.35
N ILE A 78 -4.89 4.54 -12.16
CA ILE A 78 -4.23 5.62 -11.44
C ILE A 78 -4.05 5.18 -9.98
N GLU A 79 -2.81 5.06 -9.52
CA GLU A 79 -2.48 4.78 -8.12
C GLU A 79 -2.40 6.07 -7.30
N ALA A 80 -3.26 6.25 -6.32
CA ALA A 80 -3.33 7.44 -5.48
C ALA A 80 -2.01 7.74 -4.73
N SER A 81 -1.23 6.70 -4.42
CA SER A 81 0.08 6.84 -3.76
C SER A 81 1.18 7.43 -4.63
N LYS A 82 1.00 7.43 -5.96
CA LYS A 82 1.99 7.92 -6.93
C LYS A 82 1.70 9.34 -7.40
N ILE A 83 0.55 9.90 -7.06
CA ILE A 83 0.09 11.18 -7.60
C ILE A 83 0.05 12.29 -6.54
N SER A 84 0.57 13.44 -6.89
CA SER A 84 0.52 14.66 -6.08
C SER A 84 -0.87 15.31 -6.10
N VAL A 85 -1.12 16.24 -5.17
CA VAL A 85 -2.35 17.05 -5.15
C VAL A 85 -2.56 17.82 -6.46
N LYS A 86 -1.48 18.29 -7.10
CA LYS A 86 -1.55 18.98 -8.40
C LYS A 86 -2.07 18.03 -9.49
N GLU A 87 -1.54 16.82 -9.56
CA GLU A 87 -1.97 15.82 -10.53
C GLU A 87 -3.40 15.36 -10.25
N GLN A 88 -3.81 15.25 -8.98
CA GLN A 88 -5.20 14.98 -8.63
C GLN A 88 -6.15 16.05 -9.17
N ASN A 89 -5.79 17.33 -9.12
CA ASN A 89 -6.58 18.40 -9.74
C ASN A 89 -6.60 18.28 -11.26
N THR A 90 -5.50 17.88 -11.89
CA THR A 90 -5.41 17.71 -13.35
C THR A 90 -6.37 16.60 -13.84
N ILE A 91 -6.50 15.51 -13.10
CA ILE A 91 -7.38 14.40 -13.50
C ILE A 91 -8.87 14.66 -13.23
N LEU A 92 -9.25 15.70 -12.49
CA LEU A 92 -10.67 15.99 -12.21
C LEU A 92 -11.50 16.12 -13.48
N LYS A 93 -11.01 16.88 -14.47
CA LYS A 93 -11.69 17.02 -15.75
C LYS A 93 -11.84 15.67 -16.47
N PHE A 94 -10.81 14.83 -16.37
CA PHE A 94 -10.78 13.50 -16.97
C PHE A 94 -11.79 12.53 -16.31
N ILE A 95 -12.05 12.71 -15.00
CA ILE A 95 -13.07 11.97 -14.26
C ILE A 95 -14.48 12.46 -14.56
N GLU A 96 -14.66 13.79 -14.72
CA GLU A 96 -15.95 14.42 -15.01
C GLU A 96 -16.41 14.16 -16.45
N GLU A 97 -15.49 14.30 -17.39
CA GLU A 97 -15.72 14.09 -18.82
C GLU A 97 -14.84 12.94 -19.34
N PRO A 98 -15.17 11.71 -18.95
CA PRO A 98 -14.33 10.56 -19.30
C PRO A 98 -14.29 10.33 -20.81
N LEU A 99 -13.14 9.87 -21.27
CA LEU A 99 -12.90 9.51 -22.66
C LEU A 99 -13.98 8.58 -23.19
N LYS A 100 -14.39 8.80 -24.43
CA LYS A 100 -15.44 8.02 -25.08
C LYS A 100 -15.10 6.53 -25.03
N ASN A 101 -16.01 5.74 -24.42
CA ASN A 101 -15.87 4.29 -24.24
C ASN A 101 -14.68 3.81 -23.37
N SER A 102 -13.95 4.70 -22.72
CA SER A 102 -12.86 4.37 -21.78
C SER A 102 -13.32 4.44 -20.33
N TYR A 103 -12.52 3.84 -19.44
CA TYR A 103 -12.82 3.72 -18.03
C TYR A 103 -11.60 4.16 -17.21
N ILE A 104 -11.84 4.77 -16.07
CA ILE A 104 -10.80 5.16 -15.12
C ILE A 104 -10.97 4.33 -13.85
N VAL A 105 -9.91 3.68 -13.41
CA VAL A 105 -9.88 2.93 -12.15
C VAL A 105 -8.79 3.51 -11.25
N ILE A 106 -9.22 4.16 -10.16
CA ILE A 106 -8.31 4.74 -9.19
C ILE A 106 -8.11 3.72 -8.06
N LEU A 107 -6.84 3.50 -7.68
CA LEU A 107 -6.45 2.61 -6.60
C LEU A 107 -5.96 3.43 -5.40
N ALA A 108 -6.59 3.27 -4.24
CA ALA A 108 -6.19 3.92 -3.01
C ALA A 108 -6.10 2.93 -1.84
N GLU A 109 -5.21 3.17 -0.88
CA GLU A 109 -5.19 2.39 0.37
C GLU A 109 -6.29 2.85 1.33
N ASN A 110 -6.54 4.14 1.34
CA ASN A 110 -7.61 4.78 2.13
C ASN A 110 -8.07 6.06 1.45
N SER A 111 -9.24 6.58 1.85
CA SER A 111 -9.83 7.78 1.26
C SER A 111 -9.03 9.06 1.48
N ASN A 112 -8.19 9.12 2.52
CA ASN A 112 -7.41 10.33 2.83
C ASN A 112 -6.27 10.61 1.83
N GLN A 113 -5.97 9.65 0.94
CA GLN A 113 -5.01 9.84 -0.14
C GLN A 113 -5.55 10.70 -1.30
N LEU A 114 -6.86 10.93 -1.32
CA LEU A 114 -7.54 11.58 -2.44
C LEU A 114 -8.31 12.82 -2.00
N LEU A 115 -8.38 13.80 -2.91
CA LEU A 115 -9.21 14.97 -2.73
C LEU A 115 -10.70 14.58 -2.66
N LEU A 116 -11.46 15.29 -1.83
CA LEU A 116 -12.90 15.07 -1.69
C LEU A 116 -13.63 15.21 -3.04
N THR A 117 -13.15 16.05 -3.91
CA THR A 117 -13.66 16.25 -5.26
C THR A 117 -13.60 14.99 -6.12
N ILE A 118 -12.53 14.20 -6.01
CA ILE A 118 -12.39 12.88 -6.67
C ILE A 118 -13.31 11.85 -6.00
N LEU A 119 -13.30 11.82 -4.66
CA LEU A 119 -14.12 10.87 -3.89
C LEU A 119 -15.61 10.98 -4.20
N ASN A 120 -16.11 12.20 -4.51
CA ASN A 120 -17.51 12.43 -4.80
C ASN A 120 -17.92 12.12 -6.27
N ARG A 121 -16.95 11.90 -7.15
CA ARG A 121 -17.18 11.65 -8.59
C ARG A 121 -16.97 10.19 -9.00
N CYS A 122 -16.38 9.38 -8.13
CA CYS A 122 -16.12 7.98 -8.42
C CYS A 122 -17.12 7.05 -7.74
N GLN A 123 -17.54 6.01 -8.43
CA GLN A 123 -18.19 4.85 -7.79
C GLN A 123 -17.16 4.14 -6.92
N LYS A 124 -17.47 3.96 -5.64
CA LYS A 124 -16.53 3.36 -4.66
C LYS A 124 -16.79 1.87 -4.52
N LEU A 125 -15.71 1.08 -4.52
CA LEU A 125 -15.67 -0.29 -4.06
C LEU A 125 -14.62 -0.40 -2.96
N ILE A 126 -15.07 -0.73 -1.76
CA ILE A 126 -14.21 -0.79 -0.57
C ILE A 126 -13.96 -2.26 -0.23
N PHE A 127 -12.70 -2.63 -0.11
CA PHE A 127 -12.31 -3.97 0.34
C PHE A 127 -12.57 -4.11 1.83
N ASN A 128 -13.29 -5.15 2.22
CA ASN A 128 -13.50 -5.50 3.60
C ASN A 128 -12.22 -6.09 4.22
N PRO A 129 -12.03 -5.98 5.54
CA PRO A 129 -10.97 -6.70 6.22
C PRO A 129 -11.09 -8.22 5.99
N TYR A 130 -9.95 -8.88 5.83
CA TYR A 130 -9.90 -10.36 5.76
C TYR A 130 -9.94 -10.95 7.15
N SER A 131 -10.65 -12.05 7.31
CA SER A 131 -10.62 -12.84 8.53
C SER A 131 -9.32 -13.66 8.63
N ILE A 132 -8.92 -14.03 9.84
CA ILE A 132 -7.76 -14.90 10.05
C ILE A 132 -7.95 -16.25 9.35
N ASP A 133 -9.17 -16.80 9.36
CA ASP A 133 -9.48 -18.08 8.71
C ASP A 133 -9.32 -18.01 7.19
N GLU A 134 -9.68 -16.89 6.58
CA GLU A 134 -9.42 -16.65 5.16
C GLU A 134 -7.93 -16.60 4.86
N LEU A 135 -7.13 -15.92 5.68
CA LEU A 135 -5.67 -15.87 5.53
C LEU A 135 -4.99 -17.20 5.85
N ARG A 136 -5.56 -18.01 6.77
CA ARG A 136 -5.09 -19.36 7.12
C ARG A 136 -5.16 -20.33 5.94
N SER A 137 -6.00 -20.06 4.95
CA SER A 137 -5.99 -20.82 3.69
C SER A 137 -4.68 -20.69 2.88
N LEU A 138 -3.85 -19.69 3.18
CA LEU A 138 -2.58 -19.41 2.49
C LEU A 138 -1.35 -19.91 3.26
N THR A 139 -1.43 -20.01 4.59
CA THR A 139 -0.29 -20.38 5.43
C THR A 139 -0.74 -20.86 6.80
N ASN A 140 0.03 -21.81 7.38
CA ASN A 140 -0.10 -22.22 8.77
C ASN A 140 0.91 -21.49 9.69
N ASN A 141 1.71 -20.55 9.17
CA ASN A 141 2.66 -19.80 10.00
C ASN A 141 1.91 -18.78 10.86
N GLU A 142 1.80 -19.05 12.16
CA GLU A 142 1.06 -18.22 13.12
C GLU A 142 1.63 -16.80 13.24
N LEU A 143 2.95 -16.62 13.08
CA LEU A 143 3.55 -15.30 13.13
C LEU A 143 3.16 -14.47 11.91
N VAL A 144 3.19 -15.07 10.71
CA VAL A 144 2.71 -14.42 9.48
C VAL A 144 1.25 -14.00 9.62
N LEU A 145 0.38 -14.89 10.15
CA LEU A 145 -1.04 -14.60 10.35
C LEU A 145 -1.29 -13.46 11.36
N LYS A 146 -0.41 -13.28 12.35
CA LYS A 146 -0.50 -12.18 13.31
C LYS A 146 -0.04 -10.84 12.71
N ILE A 147 0.90 -10.86 11.77
CA ILE A 147 1.46 -9.65 11.14
C ILE A 147 0.66 -9.22 9.92
N ALA A 148 0.23 -10.17 9.08
CA ALA A 148 -0.48 -9.91 7.84
C ALA A 148 -1.96 -9.60 8.08
N LYS A 149 -2.51 -8.68 7.29
CA LYS A 149 -3.94 -8.33 7.26
C LYS A 149 -4.59 -8.62 5.91
N THR A 150 -3.79 -8.93 4.89
CA THR A 150 -4.26 -9.15 3.53
C THR A 150 -3.51 -10.32 2.88
N PRO A 151 -4.10 -10.98 1.86
CA PRO A 151 -3.44 -12.08 1.15
C PRO A 151 -2.09 -11.73 0.55
N GLY A 152 -1.95 -10.55 -0.04
CA GLY A 152 -0.68 -10.08 -0.60
C GLY A 152 0.39 -9.86 0.46
N GLN A 153 0.01 -9.44 1.67
CA GLN A 153 0.93 -9.32 2.79
C GLN A 153 1.42 -10.69 3.28
N VAL A 154 0.52 -11.69 3.34
CA VAL A 154 0.91 -13.08 3.63
C VAL A 154 1.95 -13.55 2.63
N THR A 155 1.67 -13.41 1.33
CA THR A 155 2.60 -13.83 0.27
C THR A 155 3.94 -13.11 0.36
N SER A 156 3.92 -11.80 0.60
CA SER A 156 5.15 -10.99 0.73
C SER A 156 5.98 -11.41 1.94
N LEU A 157 5.36 -11.63 3.12
CA LEU A 157 6.06 -12.09 4.32
C LEU A 157 6.66 -13.50 4.14
N LEU A 158 5.96 -14.40 3.44
CA LEU A 158 6.48 -15.74 3.14
C LEU A 158 7.63 -15.74 2.12
N ALA A 159 7.65 -14.77 1.20
CA ALA A 159 8.72 -14.63 0.22
C ALA A 159 10.00 -13.99 0.79
N ASN A 160 9.92 -13.35 1.96
CA ASN A 160 11.04 -12.74 2.65
C ASN A 160 11.53 -13.64 3.80
N ASN A 161 12.80 -13.49 4.19
CA ASN A 161 13.32 -14.17 5.38
C ASN A 161 12.77 -13.50 6.66
N LEU A 162 11.60 -13.98 7.09
CA LEU A 162 10.88 -13.40 8.24
C LEU A 162 11.68 -13.52 9.54
N GLU A 163 12.45 -14.59 9.74
CA GLU A 163 13.25 -14.79 10.96
C GLU A 163 14.31 -13.69 11.09
N ASP A 164 15.00 -13.36 10.02
CA ASP A 164 16.01 -12.29 10.01
C ASP A 164 15.36 -10.90 10.17
N ILE A 165 14.19 -10.68 9.56
CA ILE A 165 13.43 -9.42 9.76
C ILE A 165 13.00 -9.26 11.22
N VAL A 166 12.53 -10.34 11.86
CA VAL A 166 12.17 -10.35 13.29
C VAL A 166 13.40 -10.09 14.16
N ALA A 167 14.52 -10.75 13.87
CA ALA A 167 15.78 -10.56 14.61
C ALA A 167 16.29 -9.10 14.50
N LEU A 168 16.22 -8.52 13.29
CA LEU A 168 16.57 -7.11 13.06
C LEU A 168 15.64 -6.16 13.82
N SER A 169 14.35 -6.41 13.77
CA SER A 169 13.33 -5.60 14.45
C SER A 169 13.51 -5.63 15.97
N ASN A 170 13.72 -6.81 16.56
CA ASN A 170 14.00 -6.96 17.98
C ASN A 170 15.31 -6.26 18.38
N LYS A 171 16.36 -6.34 17.53
CA LYS A 171 17.61 -5.60 17.77
C LYS A 171 17.38 -4.09 17.84
N ILE A 172 16.52 -3.55 17.01
CA ILE A 172 16.14 -2.13 17.05
C ILE A 172 15.36 -1.84 18.35
N ILE A 173 14.35 -2.62 18.68
CA ILE A 173 13.50 -2.39 19.85
C ILE A 173 14.31 -2.43 21.15
N ASP A 174 15.14 -3.47 21.33
CA ASP A 174 15.78 -3.73 22.62
C ASP A 174 17.18 -3.10 22.76
N LYS A 175 17.90 -2.86 21.67
CA LYS A 175 19.34 -2.54 21.70
C LYS A 175 19.71 -1.24 21.01
N ILE A 176 18.79 -0.53 20.37
CA ILE A 176 19.14 0.68 19.60
C ILE A 176 19.73 1.78 20.51
N GLY A 177 19.23 1.92 21.73
CA GLY A 177 19.71 2.94 22.68
C GLY A 177 21.14 2.69 23.25
N THR A 178 21.61 1.43 23.25
CA THR A 178 22.93 1.04 23.73
C THR A 178 23.96 0.90 22.61
N ALA A 179 23.55 0.90 21.35
CA ALA A 179 24.45 0.80 20.21
C ALA A 179 25.19 2.14 19.98
N ASN A 180 26.38 2.09 19.38
CA ASN A 180 27.01 3.32 18.90
C ASN A 180 26.32 3.79 17.59
N LEU A 181 26.30 5.09 17.36
CA LEU A 181 25.57 5.70 16.25
C LEU A 181 25.97 5.17 14.86
N PRO A 182 27.28 4.96 14.54
CA PRO A 182 27.65 4.33 13.26
C PRO A 182 26.98 2.96 13.04
N ASN A 183 26.93 2.12 14.07
CA ASN A 183 26.29 0.81 13.98
C ASN A 183 24.75 0.90 13.83
N VAL A 184 24.13 1.97 14.33
CA VAL A 184 22.71 2.25 14.13
C VAL A 184 22.44 2.58 12.65
N LEU A 185 23.29 3.41 12.06
CA LEU A 185 23.11 3.82 10.65
C LEU A 185 23.28 2.65 9.65
N THR A 186 24.17 1.68 9.93
CA THR A 186 24.33 0.49 9.06
C THR A 186 23.07 -0.39 9.00
N ILE A 187 22.06 -0.14 9.83
CA ILE A 187 20.77 -0.85 9.73
C ILE A 187 20.07 -0.51 8.42
N SER A 188 20.18 0.73 7.93
CA SER A 188 19.58 1.16 6.67
C SER A 188 20.11 0.37 5.47
N ASP A 189 21.37 -0.06 5.51
CA ASP A 189 21.99 -0.83 4.44
C ASP A 189 21.36 -2.23 4.23
N LYS A 190 20.63 -2.74 5.23
CA LYS A 190 19.97 -4.05 5.17
C LYS A 190 18.59 -4.00 4.52
N LEU A 191 18.04 -2.82 4.26
CA LEU A 191 16.70 -2.65 3.73
C LEU A 191 16.71 -2.39 2.22
N ALA A 192 15.83 -3.06 1.49
CA ALA A 192 15.57 -2.83 0.09
C ALA A 192 14.62 -1.64 -0.08
N PHE A 193 15.14 -0.49 -0.45
CA PHE A 193 14.34 0.70 -0.74
C PHE A 193 13.89 0.77 -2.21
N LYS A 194 14.53 0.00 -3.11
CA LYS A 194 14.26 -0.03 -4.55
C LYS A 194 14.27 -1.44 -5.17
N GLY A 195 13.84 -2.46 -4.41
CA GLY A 195 13.73 -3.83 -4.95
C GLY A 195 15.05 -4.58 -5.10
N GLU A 196 16.09 -4.25 -4.32
CA GLU A 196 17.35 -4.99 -4.26
C GLU A 196 17.13 -6.40 -3.71
N LYS A 197 17.59 -7.41 -4.43
CA LYS A 197 17.26 -8.82 -4.16
C LYS A 197 17.83 -9.39 -2.86
N ASP A 198 18.95 -8.83 -2.39
CA ASP A 198 19.68 -9.36 -1.21
C ASP A 198 19.37 -8.58 0.08
N LYS A 199 18.34 -7.74 0.04
CA LYS A 199 17.93 -6.90 1.18
C LYS A 199 16.49 -7.16 1.58
N PHE A 200 16.17 -6.87 2.84
CA PHE A 200 14.81 -7.04 3.35
C PHE A 200 13.84 -6.06 2.73
N ASP A 201 12.70 -6.55 2.30
CA ASP A 201 11.59 -5.72 1.83
C ASP A 201 11.13 -4.75 2.93
N ILE A 202 11.09 -3.45 2.61
CA ILE A 202 10.80 -2.39 3.57
C ILE A 202 9.37 -2.45 4.12
N GLU A 203 8.42 -2.94 3.33
CA GLU A 203 7.03 -3.09 3.78
C GLU A 203 6.92 -4.25 4.78
N CYS A 204 7.57 -5.39 4.49
CA CYS A 204 7.64 -6.53 5.39
C CYS A 204 8.32 -6.15 6.70
N PHE A 205 9.46 -5.46 6.63
CA PHE A 205 10.18 -4.98 7.80
C PHE A 205 9.33 -4.02 8.63
N SER A 206 8.75 -3.01 8.01
CA SER A 206 7.91 -2.02 8.67
C SER A 206 6.71 -2.65 9.40
N ARG A 207 6.03 -3.61 8.78
CA ARG A 207 4.90 -4.34 9.38
C ARG A 207 5.34 -5.16 10.57
N THR A 208 6.45 -5.90 10.42
CA THR A 208 7.01 -6.74 11.48
C THR A 208 7.45 -5.88 12.67
N LEU A 209 8.15 -4.78 12.43
CA LEU A 209 8.57 -3.85 13.48
C LEU A 209 7.37 -3.26 14.24
N ASN A 210 6.34 -2.80 13.52
CA ASN A 210 5.11 -2.31 14.13
C ASN A 210 4.42 -3.37 14.99
N TYR A 211 4.27 -4.59 14.48
CA TYR A 211 3.67 -5.68 15.23
C TYR A 211 4.43 -5.98 16.52
N LEU A 212 5.74 -6.13 16.45
CA LEU A 212 6.58 -6.43 17.63
C LEU A 212 6.58 -5.29 18.65
N LEU A 213 6.55 -4.03 18.21
CA LEU A 213 6.40 -2.88 19.13
C LEU A 213 5.04 -2.92 19.86
N VAL A 214 3.96 -3.22 19.16
CA VAL A 214 2.62 -3.37 19.79
C VAL A 214 2.63 -4.48 20.83
N GLU A 215 3.22 -5.64 20.51
CA GLU A 215 3.36 -6.72 21.48
C GLU A 215 4.23 -6.33 22.70
N LYS A 216 5.31 -5.59 22.44
CA LYS A 216 6.17 -5.08 23.51
C LYS A 216 5.44 -4.10 24.44
N ILE A 217 4.65 -3.19 23.86
CA ILE A 217 3.82 -2.24 24.63
C ILE A 217 2.80 -2.95 25.51
N LYS A 218 2.21 -4.04 25.03
CA LYS A 218 1.25 -4.84 25.82
C LYS A 218 1.90 -5.56 27.02
N THR A 219 3.15 -5.99 26.86
CA THR A 219 3.87 -6.75 27.89
C THR A 219 4.66 -5.88 28.85
N ASP A 220 5.17 -4.75 28.36
CA ASP A 220 6.00 -3.81 29.09
C ASP A 220 5.40 -2.40 28.93
N ASN A 221 4.81 -1.88 30.01
CA ASN A 221 4.12 -0.59 30.00
C ASN A 221 5.11 0.61 30.02
N ASN A 222 6.25 0.49 29.34
CA ASN A 222 7.27 1.53 29.23
C ASN A 222 6.85 2.55 28.16
N ILE A 223 6.77 3.82 28.56
CA ILE A 223 6.39 4.94 27.71
C ILE A 223 7.31 5.10 26.48
N LYS A 224 8.58 4.70 26.58
CA LYS A 224 9.54 4.78 25.47
C LYS A 224 9.13 3.92 24.28
N TYR A 225 8.52 2.75 24.50
CA TYR A 225 8.00 1.91 23.41
C TYR A 225 6.80 2.56 22.71
N GLN A 226 5.96 3.27 23.46
CA GLN A 226 4.84 4.03 22.86
C GLN A 226 5.35 5.19 22.00
N GLU A 227 6.36 5.90 22.46
CA GLU A 227 7.00 6.98 21.69
C GLU A 227 7.76 6.43 20.48
N MET A 228 8.46 5.29 20.60
CA MET A 228 9.07 4.60 19.46
C MET A 228 8.02 4.19 18.43
N TYR A 229 6.88 3.67 18.85
CA TYR A 229 5.77 3.34 17.96
C TYR A 229 5.26 4.57 17.18
N LYS A 230 5.17 5.74 17.83
CA LYS A 230 4.83 7.00 17.15
C LYS A 230 5.88 7.36 16.08
N LEU A 231 7.17 7.25 16.40
CA LEU A 231 8.26 7.49 15.45
C LEU A 231 8.17 6.55 14.23
N VAL A 232 7.92 5.26 14.45
CA VAL A 232 7.73 4.29 13.35
C VAL A 232 6.49 4.61 12.54
N SER A 233 5.40 5.03 13.17
CA SER A 233 4.17 5.44 12.49
C SER A 233 4.37 6.70 11.63
N ASP A 234 5.11 7.69 12.14
CA ASP A 234 5.45 8.90 11.40
C ASP A 234 6.37 8.59 10.22
N TRP A 235 7.39 7.75 10.41
CA TRP A 235 8.22 7.26 9.33
C TRP A 235 7.39 6.58 8.23
N ASN A 236 6.49 5.68 8.61
CA ASN A 236 5.61 4.97 7.67
C ASN A 236 4.69 5.91 6.87
N ARG A 237 4.29 7.02 7.46
CA ARG A 237 3.50 8.05 6.77
C ARG A 237 4.36 8.86 5.80
N GLU A 238 5.52 9.35 6.28
CA GLU A 238 6.39 10.22 5.50
C GLU A 238 7.04 9.49 4.31
N ARG A 239 7.42 8.21 4.46
CA ARG A 239 8.06 7.44 3.38
C ARG A 239 7.16 7.17 2.18
N LYS A 240 5.86 7.36 2.30
CA LYS A 240 4.91 7.22 1.18
C LYS A 240 4.86 8.46 0.28
N ALA A 241 5.51 9.55 0.65
CA ALA A 241 5.58 10.74 -0.18
C ALA A 241 6.54 10.53 -1.37
N PRO A 242 6.15 10.86 -2.61
CA PRO A 242 6.92 10.55 -3.82
C PRO A 242 8.26 11.28 -3.92
N THR A 243 8.45 12.37 -3.16
CA THR A 243 9.66 13.21 -3.21
C THR A 243 10.73 12.82 -2.19
N VAL A 244 10.50 11.77 -1.39
CA VAL A 244 11.36 11.44 -0.26
C VAL A 244 12.46 10.46 -0.65
N VAL A 245 13.71 10.76 -0.27
CA VAL A 245 14.83 9.82 -0.36
C VAL A 245 14.75 8.86 0.83
N GLN A 246 14.33 7.64 0.56
CA GLN A 246 13.94 6.65 1.57
C GLN A 246 15.03 6.32 2.59
N ASN A 247 16.28 6.14 2.13
CA ASN A 247 17.41 5.80 3.00
C ASN A 247 17.64 6.90 4.06
N PHE A 248 17.78 8.16 3.62
CA PHE A 248 18.01 9.28 4.53
C PHE A 248 16.85 9.51 5.49
N LEU A 249 15.61 9.28 5.00
CA LEU A 249 14.46 9.36 5.88
C LEU A 249 14.55 8.32 6.98
N PHE A 250 14.82 7.07 6.64
CA PHE A 250 14.90 5.98 7.62
C PHE A 250 16.04 6.21 8.61
N GLU A 251 17.23 6.61 8.15
CA GLU A 251 18.37 6.95 9.01
C GLU A 251 18.01 8.06 10.02
N ARG A 252 17.32 9.10 9.57
CA ARG A 252 16.82 10.16 10.45
C ARG A 252 15.93 9.61 11.57
N TYR A 253 15.06 8.65 11.26
CA TYR A 253 14.19 8.03 12.25
C TYR A 253 14.95 7.05 13.16
N LEU A 254 15.96 6.34 12.66
CA LEU A 254 16.85 5.51 13.47
C LEU A 254 17.59 6.35 14.52
N VAL A 255 18.11 7.52 14.13
CA VAL A 255 18.76 8.45 15.07
C VAL A 255 17.78 8.91 16.16
N LYS A 256 16.56 9.32 15.80
CA LYS A 256 15.52 9.70 16.77
C LYS A 256 15.18 8.56 17.75
N MET A 257 15.06 7.34 17.24
CA MET A 257 14.79 6.15 18.08
C MET A 257 15.97 5.86 19.01
N HIS A 258 17.21 6.01 18.51
CA HIS A 258 18.42 5.85 19.32
C HIS A 258 18.48 6.87 20.46
N GLU A 259 18.25 8.15 20.18
CA GLU A 259 18.22 9.23 21.19
C GLU A 259 17.13 9.00 22.23
N LEU A 260 15.91 8.62 21.78
CA LEU A 260 14.79 8.30 22.65
C LEU A 260 15.11 7.16 23.64
N MET A 261 15.74 6.10 23.16
CA MET A 261 16.03 4.93 24.00
C MET A 261 17.27 5.11 24.90
N ARG A 262 18.18 6.04 24.55
CA ARG A 262 19.36 6.35 25.31
C ARG A 262 19.06 7.25 26.52
N ASN A 263 18.15 8.20 26.38
CA ASN A 263 17.72 9.13 27.47
C ASN A 263 16.79 8.43 28.46
#